data_8a5b00deb5d0762efdcd0a241e7708ad
#
_entry.id   8a5b00deb5d0762efdcd0a241e7708ad
#
_cell.length_a   1.000
_cell.length_b   1.000
_cell.length_c   1.000
_cell.angle_alpha   90.00
_cell.angle_beta   90.00
_cell.angle_gamma   90.00
#
_symmetry.space_group_name_H-M   'P 1'
#
loop_
_entity.id
_entity.type
_entity.pdbx_description
1 polymer ?
#
loop_
_entity_poly.entity_id
_entity_poly.type
_entity_poly.pdbx_seq_one_letter_code
_entity_poly.pdbx_strand_id
1 'polypeptide(L)'
;KYTNAGILMKLDYRPIKNLILAVDLSANIRKSRDHASAVDPFKYAIFANPYERPYDENGKYAADLSYLGTNYTETTASGYKYDSFNILQELKETKQSQDGLDASLTFNVRYDIIPGLTISSIIRKGASYNTTTTEIEAGTYTSYNKETFAKQIYKGSDAVLPAQYNNGELSESSGKNFNWSIRNQIDYSFNIKKAHLFSILVANEITSKKFNNFGYTSPMYYGDYRITGVPDFGNEVSYE
;
A
#
# COMPACT_ATOMS: atom_id res chain seq x y z
N LYS A 1 6.47 -0.48 -11.88
CA LYS A 1 7.19 0.82 -11.93
C LYS A 1 7.02 1.57 -10.61
N TYR A 2 8.14 2.02 -10.04
CA TYR A 2 8.15 2.78 -8.78
C TYR A 2 8.75 4.17 -8.99
N THR A 3 8.11 5.18 -8.42
CA THR A 3 8.59 6.57 -8.41
C THR A 3 8.50 7.09 -6.99
N ASN A 4 9.58 7.71 -6.52
CA ASN A 4 9.65 8.36 -5.22
C ASN A 4 10.29 9.73 -5.40
N ALA A 5 9.62 10.77 -4.91
CA ALA A 5 10.12 12.14 -4.94
C ALA A 5 9.87 12.80 -3.58
N GLY A 6 10.90 13.43 -3.04
CA GLY A 6 10.80 14.06 -1.73
C GLY A 6 11.53 15.38 -1.67
N ILE A 7 11.08 16.23 -0.76
CA ILE A 7 11.71 17.47 -0.38
C ILE A 7 12.00 17.47 1.12
N LEU A 8 13.15 17.97 1.50
CA LEU A 8 13.54 18.19 2.87
C LEU A 8 14.05 19.64 2.99
N MET A 9 13.46 20.40 3.91
CA MET A 9 13.90 21.74 4.27
C MET A 9 14.26 21.78 5.73
N LYS A 10 15.40 22.38 6.06
CA LYS A 10 15.86 22.60 7.42
C LYS A 10 16.22 24.05 7.61
N LEU A 11 15.76 24.64 8.69
CA LEU A 11 16.05 25.99 9.07
C LEU A 11 16.48 26.00 10.54
N ASP A 12 17.68 26.50 10.81
CA ASP A 12 18.20 26.74 12.14
C ASP A 12 18.33 28.24 12.37
N TYR A 13 17.78 28.71 13.47
CA TYR A 13 17.82 30.10 13.87
C TYR A 13 18.34 30.24 15.31
N ARG A 14 19.30 31.13 15.52
CA ARG A 14 19.90 31.42 16.83
C ARG A 14 19.68 32.87 17.23
N PRO A 15 18.55 33.21 17.85
CA PRO A 15 18.27 34.59 18.27
C PRO A 15 19.27 35.11 19.31
N ILE A 16 19.76 34.22 20.17
CA ILE A 16 20.78 34.48 21.16
C ILE A 16 21.75 33.28 21.24
N LYS A 17 22.94 33.47 21.85
CA LYS A 17 23.99 32.43 21.88
C LYS A 17 23.54 31.09 22.45
N ASN A 18 22.61 31.11 23.39
CA ASN A 18 22.21 29.95 24.18
C ASN A 18 20.87 29.35 23.70
N LEU A 19 20.22 29.92 22.66
CA LEU A 19 18.93 29.45 22.16
C LEU A 19 19.03 29.06 20.70
N ILE A 20 18.64 27.83 20.41
CA ILE A 20 18.55 27.27 19.05
C ILE A 20 17.10 26.94 18.78
N LEU A 21 16.58 27.46 17.70
CA LEU A 21 15.27 27.12 17.15
C LEU A 21 15.49 26.44 15.81
N ALA A 22 15.02 25.20 15.65
CA ALA A 22 15.15 24.48 14.40
C ALA A 22 13.77 24.04 13.89
N VAL A 23 13.60 24.15 12.58
CA VAL A 23 12.40 23.70 11.87
C VAL A 23 12.80 22.77 10.75
N ASP A 24 12.29 21.53 10.79
CA ASP A 24 12.46 20.55 9.73
C ASP A 24 11.11 20.29 9.07
N LEU A 25 11.03 20.49 7.77
CA LEU A 25 9.87 20.16 6.94
C LEU A 25 10.28 19.07 5.97
N SER A 26 9.54 17.98 5.92
CA SER A 26 9.70 16.95 4.91
C SER A 26 8.38 16.63 4.24
N ALA A 27 8.43 16.39 2.93
CA ALA A 27 7.32 15.86 2.16
C ALA A 27 7.85 14.82 1.17
N ASN A 28 7.12 13.72 1.01
CA ASN A 28 7.51 12.63 0.12
C ASN A 28 6.28 12.09 -0.61
N ILE A 29 6.40 11.97 -1.93
CA ILE A 29 5.38 11.39 -2.80
C ILE A 29 5.90 10.06 -3.33
N ARG A 30 5.09 9.02 -3.18
CA ARG A 30 5.38 7.67 -3.67
C ARG A 30 4.31 7.25 -4.65
N LYS A 31 4.72 6.68 -5.78
CA LYS A 31 3.82 6.09 -6.77
C LYS A 31 4.36 4.74 -7.19
N SER A 32 3.55 3.71 -7.06
CA SER A 32 3.84 2.38 -7.55
C SER A 32 2.77 1.94 -8.56
N ARG A 33 3.23 1.27 -9.59
CA ARG A 33 2.36 0.66 -10.61
C ARG A 33 2.87 -0.74 -10.86
N ASP A 34 2.01 -1.71 -10.63
CA ASP A 34 2.31 -3.12 -10.73
C ASP A 34 1.09 -3.86 -11.33
N HIS A 35 1.18 -5.14 -11.50
CA HIS A 35 0.07 -6.01 -11.82
C HIS A 35 -0.56 -6.58 -10.54
N ALA A 36 -1.83 -6.98 -10.64
CA ALA A 36 -2.58 -7.64 -9.56
C ALA A 36 -2.88 -9.10 -9.92
N SER A 37 -2.14 -9.69 -10.86
CA SER A 37 -2.34 -11.06 -11.32
C SER A 37 -2.18 -12.07 -10.19
N ALA A 38 -3.04 -13.08 -10.18
CA ALA A 38 -2.90 -14.26 -9.33
C ALA A 38 -1.73 -15.15 -9.77
N VAL A 39 -1.21 -14.95 -10.97
CA VAL A 39 -0.09 -15.70 -11.54
C VAL A 39 1.21 -14.93 -11.33
N ASP A 40 2.18 -15.55 -10.70
CA ASP A 40 3.54 -15.01 -10.59
C ASP A 40 4.25 -15.08 -11.95
N PRO A 41 4.60 -13.93 -12.57
CA PRO A 41 5.23 -13.90 -13.87
C PRO A 41 6.59 -14.57 -13.90
N PHE A 42 7.35 -14.51 -12.81
CA PHE A 42 8.66 -15.14 -12.72
C PHE A 42 8.53 -16.66 -12.69
N LYS A 43 7.59 -17.16 -11.88
CA LYS A 43 7.27 -18.60 -11.84
C LYS A 43 6.76 -19.07 -13.20
N TYR A 44 5.90 -18.30 -13.85
CA TYR A 44 5.43 -18.59 -15.20
C TYR A 44 6.60 -18.70 -16.18
N ALA A 45 7.52 -17.75 -16.19
CA ALA A 45 8.67 -17.75 -17.11
C ALA A 45 9.59 -18.96 -16.96
N ILE A 46 9.65 -19.58 -15.76
CA ILE A 46 10.44 -20.80 -15.52
C ILE A 46 9.73 -22.05 -16.07
N PHE A 47 8.41 -22.13 -15.96
CA PHE A 47 7.64 -23.35 -16.24
C PHE A 47 6.86 -23.29 -17.56
N ALA A 48 6.76 -22.12 -18.19
CA ALA A 48 6.06 -21.98 -19.46
C ALA A 48 6.77 -22.72 -20.60
N ASN A 49 5.98 -23.24 -21.53
CA ASN A 49 6.50 -23.81 -22.73
C ASN A 49 7.10 -22.71 -23.63
N PRO A 50 8.39 -22.78 -24.00
CA PRO A 50 9.05 -21.75 -24.79
C PRO A 50 8.52 -21.61 -26.23
N TYR A 51 7.69 -22.53 -26.68
CA TYR A 51 7.09 -22.51 -28.01
C TYR A 51 5.68 -21.91 -28.02
N GLU A 52 5.12 -21.52 -26.85
CA GLU A 52 3.83 -20.87 -26.80
C GLU A 52 3.92 -19.47 -27.39
N ARG A 53 2.90 -19.12 -28.18
CA ARG A 53 2.82 -17.82 -28.82
C ARG A 53 1.94 -16.89 -27.97
N PRO A 54 2.40 -15.67 -27.65
CA PRO A 54 1.57 -14.74 -26.88
C PRO A 54 0.39 -14.18 -27.69
N TYR A 55 0.45 -14.21 -29.00
CA TYR A 55 -0.59 -13.71 -29.90
C TYR A 55 -0.88 -14.71 -31.01
N ASP A 56 -2.14 -14.76 -31.42
CA ASP A 56 -2.60 -15.49 -32.61
C ASP A 56 -2.24 -14.75 -33.91
N GLU A 57 -2.61 -15.33 -35.06
CA GLU A 57 -2.34 -14.77 -36.39
C GLU A 57 -3.12 -13.45 -36.64
N ASN A 58 -4.16 -13.18 -35.86
CA ASN A 58 -4.98 -11.97 -35.92
C ASN A 58 -4.54 -10.90 -34.91
N GLY A 59 -3.46 -11.15 -34.16
CA GLY A 59 -2.95 -10.23 -33.13
C GLY A 59 -3.75 -10.20 -31.82
N LYS A 60 -4.64 -11.20 -31.61
CA LYS A 60 -5.33 -11.39 -30.33
C LYS A 60 -4.48 -12.25 -29.40
N TYR A 61 -4.75 -12.18 -28.11
CA TYR A 61 -4.08 -13.05 -27.14
C TYR A 61 -4.34 -14.51 -27.45
N ALA A 62 -3.27 -15.28 -27.61
CA ALA A 62 -3.36 -16.73 -27.80
C ALA A 62 -3.43 -17.44 -26.43
N ALA A 63 -4.26 -18.46 -26.33
CA ALA A 63 -4.35 -19.23 -25.09
C ALA A 63 -3.13 -20.11 -24.88
N ASP A 64 -2.49 -20.01 -23.71
CA ASP A 64 -1.47 -20.94 -23.24
C ASP A 64 -2.14 -22.07 -22.44
N LEU A 65 -2.41 -23.16 -23.13
CA LEU A 65 -3.04 -24.34 -22.52
C LEU A 65 -2.02 -25.23 -21.79
N SER A 66 -0.73 -25.09 -22.08
CA SER A 66 0.32 -25.95 -21.53
C SER A 66 0.59 -25.62 -20.07
N TYR A 67 0.62 -24.35 -19.71
CA TYR A 67 0.89 -23.93 -18.34
C TYR A 67 -0.23 -24.34 -17.38
N LEU A 68 -1.49 -24.12 -17.74
CA LEU A 68 -2.65 -24.52 -16.94
C LEU A 68 -2.87 -26.03 -16.95
N GLY A 69 -2.59 -26.72 -18.06
CA GLY A 69 -2.76 -28.16 -18.19
C GLY A 69 -1.89 -28.98 -17.24
N THR A 70 -0.73 -28.46 -16.86
CA THR A 70 0.19 -29.13 -15.92
C THR A 70 -0.11 -28.85 -14.45
N ASN A 71 -0.73 -27.73 -14.14
CA ASN A 71 -0.97 -27.29 -12.76
C ASN A 71 -2.45 -27.29 -12.35
N TYR A 72 -3.37 -27.40 -13.29
CA TYR A 72 -4.82 -27.31 -13.06
C TYR A 72 -5.56 -28.48 -13.71
N THR A 73 -5.14 -29.69 -13.37
CA THR A 73 -5.97 -30.89 -13.57
C THR A 73 -7.13 -30.95 -12.58
N GLU A 74 -7.26 -29.99 -11.70
CA GLU A 74 -8.44 -29.88 -10.87
C GLU A 74 -9.60 -29.42 -11.73
N THR A 75 -10.36 -30.41 -12.21
CA THR A 75 -11.77 -30.23 -12.45
C THR A 75 -12.35 -29.66 -11.16
N THR A 76 -12.56 -28.33 -11.13
CA THR A 76 -13.40 -27.76 -10.09
C THR A 76 -14.68 -28.58 -10.02
N ALA A 77 -15.28 -28.74 -8.85
CA ALA A 77 -16.51 -29.52 -8.64
C ALA A 77 -17.66 -29.11 -9.58
N SER A 78 -17.51 -28.03 -10.33
CA SER A 78 -18.43 -27.52 -11.35
C SER A 78 -18.07 -27.90 -12.79
N GLY A 79 -16.99 -28.66 -13.04
CA GLY A 79 -16.58 -29.05 -14.40
C GLY A 79 -16.10 -27.89 -15.31
N TYR A 80 -15.94 -26.71 -14.75
CA TYR A 80 -15.50 -25.54 -15.51
C TYR A 80 -13.97 -25.56 -15.68
N LYS A 81 -13.50 -25.49 -16.92
CA LYS A 81 -12.10 -25.37 -17.28
C LYS A 81 -11.86 -23.99 -17.87
N TYR A 82 -10.90 -23.23 -17.28
CA TYR A 82 -10.44 -22.00 -17.91
C TYR A 82 -9.46 -22.34 -19.03
N ASP A 83 -9.79 -21.97 -20.26
CA ASP A 83 -9.06 -22.35 -21.47
C ASP A 83 -8.45 -21.16 -22.24
N SER A 84 -8.52 -19.97 -21.65
CA SER A 84 -8.12 -18.71 -22.31
C SER A 84 -6.96 -18.01 -21.62
N PHE A 85 -6.14 -18.75 -20.83
CA PHE A 85 -5.02 -18.15 -20.13
C PHE A 85 -3.98 -17.55 -21.07
N ASN A 86 -3.59 -16.31 -20.81
CA ASN A 86 -2.48 -15.64 -21.46
C ASN A 86 -1.79 -14.71 -20.48
N ILE A 87 -0.49 -14.91 -20.26
CA ILE A 87 0.27 -14.13 -19.27
C ILE A 87 0.35 -12.65 -19.60
N LEU A 88 0.44 -12.27 -20.89
CA LEU A 88 0.51 -10.85 -21.27
C LEU A 88 -0.84 -10.16 -21.04
N GLN A 89 -1.94 -10.85 -21.28
CA GLN A 89 -3.27 -10.36 -20.93
C GLN A 89 -3.39 -10.16 -19.43
N GLU A 90 -3.02 -11.17 -18.64
CA GLU A 90 -3.01 -11.10 -17.18
C GLU A 90 -2.26 -9.86 -16.66
N LEU A 91 -1.02 -9.66 -17.13
CA LEU A 91 -0.19 -8.54 -16.69
C LEU A 91 -0.71 -7.16 -17.14
N LYS A 92 -1.42 -7.10 -18.25
CA LYS A 92 -1.96 -5.86 -18.80
C LYS A 92 -3.31 -5.49 -18.20
N GLU A 93 -4.16 -6.48 -17.98
CA GLU A 93 -5.56 -6.31 -17.59
C GLU A 93 -5.81 -6.50 -16.08
N THR A 94 -4.77 -6.86 -15.32
CA THR A 94 -4.77 -6.85 -13.87
C THR A 94 -3.77 -5.79 -13.37
N LYS A 95 -4.26 -4.67 -12.88
CA LYS A 95 -3.43 -3.53 -12.51
C LYS A 95 -3.56 -3.23 -11.02
N GLN A 96 -2.43 -2.93 -10.39
CA GLN A 96 -2.41 -2.37 -9.05
C GLN A 96 -1.65 -1.05 -9.06
N SER A 97 -2.27 -0.03 -8.52
CA SER A 97 -1.65 1.26 -8.33
C SER A 97 -1.66 1.63 -6.86
N GLN A 98 -0.51 2.14 -6.39
CA GLN A 98 -0.39 2.66 -5.03
C GLN A 98 0.16 4.08 -5.12
N ASP A 99 -0.59 5.03 -4.54
CA ASP A 99 -0.22 6.43 -4.43
C ASP A 99 -0.11 6.79 -2.96
N GLY A 100 1.01 7.39 -2.58
CA GLY A 100 1.29 7.78 -1.19
C GLY A 100 1.83 9.19 -1.10
N LEU A 101 1.43 9.90 -0.07
CA LEU A 101 1.96 11.20 0.35
C LEU A 101 2.26 11.15 1.84
N ASP A 102 3.51 11.42 2.20
CA ASP A 102 3.92 11.61 3.60
C ASP A 102 4.40 13.04 3.77
N ALA A 103 3.94 13.71 4.82
CA ALA A 103 4.43 15.03 5.19
C ALA A 103 4.70 15.09 6.69
N SER A 104 5.77 15.74 7.10
CA SER A 104 6.07 15.97 8.50
C SER A 104 6.69 17.33 8.73
N LEU A 105 6.33 17.93 9.86
CA LEU A 105 6.89 19.15 10.39
C LEU A 105 7.44 18.84 11.79
N THR A 106 8.70 19.18 12.01
CA THR A 106 9.35 19.08 13.32
C THR A 106 9.83 20.47 13.72
N PHE A 107 9.45 20.88 14.90
CA PHE A 107 9.95 22.08 15.55
C PHE A 107 10.78 21.67 16.77
N ASN A 108 12.01 22.13 16.85
CA ASN A 108 12.93 21.83 17.93
C ASN A 108 13.41 23.13 18.58
N VAL A 109 13.28 23.19 19.89
CA VAL A 109 13.79 24.27 20.73
C VAL A 109 14.84 23.70 21.65
N ARG A 110 16.02 24.27 21.66
CA ARG A 110 17.09 23.94 22.60
C ARG A 110 17.58 25.20 23.28
N TYR A 111 17.59 25.19 24.60
CA TYR A 111 18.06 26.29 25.42
C TYR A 111 19.09 25.83 26.43
N ASP A 112 20.32 26.34 26.31
CA ASP A 112 21.40 26.11 27.22
C ASP A 112 21.33 27.18 28.34
N ILE A 113 20.78 26.84 29.51
CA ILE A 113 20.48 27.78 30.59
C ILE A 113 21.76 28.24 31.27
N ILE A 114 22.58 27.26 31.69
CA ILE A 114 23.90 27.43 32.30
C ILE A 114 24.84 26.35 31.74
N PRO A 115 26.16 26.50 31.92
CA PRO A 115 27.08 25.44 31.54
C PRO A 115 26.66 24.08 32.13
N GLY A 116 26.46 23.13 31.28
CA GLY A 116 26.03 21.76 31.61
C GLY A 116 24.54 21.53 31.76
N LEU A 117 23.67 22.57 31.76
CA LEU A 117 22.20 22.41 31.84
C LEU A 117 21.52 22.86 30.53
N THR A 118 20.95 21.90 29.86
CA THR A 118 20.22 22.11 28.61
C THR A 118 18.75 21.67 28.79
N ILE A 119 17.83 22.49 28.32
CA ILE A 119 16.42 22.10 28.14
C ILE A 119 16.10 22.05 26.65
N SER A 120 15.45 20.99 26.21
CA SER A 120 15.01 20.85 24.83
C SER A 120 13.57 20.40 24.74
N SER A 121 12.88 20.87 23.70
CA SER A 121 11.53 20.47 23.37
C SER A 121 11.43 20.18 21.87
N ILE A 122 10.89 19.03 21.51
CA ILE A 122 10.67 18.62 20.14
C ILE A 122 9.18 18.40 19.94
N ILE A 123 8.60 19.16 19.02
CA ILE A 123 7.20 19.03 18.61
C ILE A 123 7.20 18.49 17.18
N ARG A 124 6.52 17.37 16.96
CA ARG A 124 6.36 16.78 15.63
C ARG A 124 4.90 16.68 15.27
N LYS A 125 4.59 16.97 14.00
CA LYS A 125 3.28 16.73 13.40
C LYS A 125 3.48 16.07 12.06
N GLY A 126 2.80 14.96 11.84
CA GLY A 126 2.89 14.19 10.60
C GLY A 126 1.51 13.87 10.04
N ALA A 127 1.45 13.74 8.73
CA ALA A 127 0.30 13.24 8.01
C ALA A 127 0.77 12.30 6.90
N SER A 128 0.07 11.17 6.73
CA SER A 128 0.27 10.30 5.59
C SER A 128 -1.07 9.93 4.95
N TYR A 129 -1.05 9.84 3.64
CA TYR A 129 -2.15 9.41 2.79
C TYR A 129 -1.65 8.29 1.91
N ASN A 130 -2.37 7.18 1.85
CA ASN A 130 -2.08 6.08 0.96
C ASN A 130 -3.37 5.66 0.28
N THR A 131 -3.33 5.49 -1.02
CA THR A 131 -4.44 4.93 -1.79
C THR A 131 -3.90 3.77 -2.61
N THR A 132 -4.57 2.63 -2.54
CA THR A 132 -4.31 1.46 -3.37
C THR A 132 -5.54 1.20 -4.21
N THR A 133 -5.38 1.18 -5.52
CA THR A 133 -6.42 0.85 -6.48
C THR A 133 -6.01 -0.42 -7.19
N THR A 134 -6.89 -1.42 -7.20
CA THR A 134 -6.73 -2.69 -7.91
C THR A 134 -7.82 -2.81 -8.95
N GLU A 135 -7.42 -2.97 -10.19
CA GLU A 135 -8.30 -3.14 -11.35
C GLU A 135 -8.05 -4.53 -11.94
N ILE A 136 -9.08 -5.36 -12.00
CA ILE A 136 -9.05 -6.69 -12.59
C ILE A 136 -10.14 -6.73 -13.65
N GLU A 137 -9.75 -6.83 -14.92
CA GLU A 137 -10.71 -6.89 -16.01
C GLU A 137 -11.34 -8.27 -16.15
N ALA A 138 -12.56 -8.29 -16.64
CA ALA A 138 -13.26 -9.52 -17.00
C ALA A 138 -12.47 -10.31 -18.06
N GLY A 139 -12.55 -11.64 -18.00
CA GLY A 139 -11.85 -12.51 -18.97
C GLY A 139 -10.40 -12.80 -18.61
N THR A 140 -9.86 -12.25 -17.52
CA THR A 140 -8.56 -12.62 -16.98
C THR A 140 -8.67 -13.90 -16.14
N TYR A 141 -7.57 -14.66 -16.03
CA TYR A 141 -7.49 -15.81 -15.14
C TYR A 141 -7.69 -15.39 -13.66
N THR A 142 -7.18 -14.23 -13.30
CA THR A 142 -7.36 -13.67 -11.95
C THR A 142 -8.84 -13.41 -11.64
N SER A 143 -9.59 -12.88 -12.59
CA SER A 143 -11.05 -12.70 -12.46
C SER A 143 -11.77 -14.05 -12.34
N TYR A 144 -11.41 -15.01 -13.19
CA TYR A 144 -11.95 -16.36 -13.17
C TYR A 144 -11.69 -17.08 -11.82
N ASN A 145 -10.51 -16.95 -11.26
CA ASN A 145 -10.19 -17.53 -9.94
C ASN A 145 -11.08 -16.97 -8.84
N LYS A 146 -11.32 -15.67 -8.83
CA LYS A 146 -12.24 -15.04 -7.87
C LYS A 146 -13.67 -15.53 -8.04
N GLU A 147 -14.13 -15.65 -9.27
CA GLU A 147 -15.44 -16.20 -9.60
C GLU A 147 -15.57 -17.67 -9.12
N THR A 148 -14.56 -18.49 -9.39
CA THR A 148 -14.56 -19.90 -8.97
C THR A 148 -14.58 -20.01 -7.45
N PHE A 149 -13.84 -19.19 -6.73
CA PHE A 149 -13.84 -19.15 -5.28
C PHE A 149 -15.22 -18.74 -4.74
N ALA A 150 -15.86 -17.74 -5.34
CA ALA A 150 -17.22 -17.34 -4.97
C ALA A 150 -18.23 -18.48 -5.20
N LYS A 151 -18.14 -19.20 -6.32
CA LYS A 151 -18.95 -20.40 -6.58
C LYS A 151 -18.77 -21.49 -5.53
N GLN A 152 -17.58 -21.67 -5.00
CA GLN A 152 -17.33 -22.65 -3.92
C GLN A 152 -18.00 -22.26 -2.59
N ILE A 153 -18.03 -20.97 -2.26
CA ILE A 153 -18.69 -20.48 -1.04
C ILE A 153 -20.20 -20.70 -1.09
N TYR A 154 -20.80 -20.51 -2.26
CA TYR A 154 -22.23 -20.67 -2.49
C TYR A 154 -22.63 -22.12 -2.81
N LYS A 155 -21.86 -23.11 -2.37
CA LYS A 155 -22.10 -24.55 -2.58
C LYS A 155 -23.52 -24.97 -2.21
N GLY A 156 -24.18 -25.63 -3.16
CA GLY A 156 -25.38 -26.44 -2.93
C GLY A 156 -26.61 -25.98 -3.71
N SER A 157 -26.49 -25.00 -4.56
CA SER A 157 -27.57 -24.68 -5.50
C SER A 157 -27.01 -24.66 -6.92
N ASP A 158 -27.83 -25.07 -7.87
CA ASP A 158 -27.71 -24.66 -9.28
C ASP A 158 -27.86 -23.14 -9.39
N ALA A 159 -27.44 -22.42 -8.36
CA ALA A 159 -27.55 -20.99 -8.20
C ALA A 159 -26.69 -20.34 -9.29
N VAL A 160 -27.38 -19.75 -10.23
CA VAL A 160 -26.83 -18.72 -11.09
C VAL A 160 -26.15 -17.72 -10.15
N LEU A 161 -24.83 -17.65 -10.19
CA LEU A 161 -24.11 -16.65 -9.44
C LEU A 161 -24.70 -15.29 -9.79
N PRO A 162 -24.90 -14.44 -8.80
CA PRO A 162 -25.25 -13.06 -9.10
C PRO A 162 -24.30 -12.52 -10.17
N ALA A 163 -24.82 -11.76 -11.12
CA ALA A 163 -24.05 -11.22 -12.24
C ALA A 163 -22.76 -10.46 -11.82
N GLN A 164 -22.71 -10.03 -10.58
CA GLN A 164 -21.57 -9.38 -9.96
C GLN A 164 -20.29 -10.22 -9.93
N TYR A 165 -20.37 -11.55 -10.05
CA TYR A 165 -19.19 -12.43 -10.03
C TYR A 165 -18.72 -12.84 -11.44
N ASN A 166 -19.42 -12.45 -12.48
CA ASN A 166 -19.10 -12.86 -13.85
C ASN A 166 -18.21 -11.87 -14.62
N ASN A 167 -17.81 -10.78 -13.96
CA ASN A 167 -17.08 -9.70 -14.61
C ASN A 167 -15.97 -9.18 -13.69
N GLY A 168 -15.08 -8.38 -14.24
CA GLY A 168 -13.95 -7.84 -13.51
C GLY A 168 -14.31 -7.13 -12.19
N GLU A 169 -13.30 -6.66 -11.49
CA GLU A 169 -13.41 -6.06 -10.16
C GLU A 169 -12.58 -4.79 -10.09
N LEU A 170 -13.13 -3.75 -9.48
CA LEU A 170 -12.41 -2.55 -9.05
C LEU A 170 -12.42 -2.50 -7.53
N SER A 171 -11.26 -2.54 -6.92
CA SER A 171 -11.09 -2.37 -5.48
C SER A 171 -10.26 -1.13 -5.19
N GLU A 172 -10.72 -0.30 -4.27
CA GLU A 172 -9.98 0.86 -3.79
C GLU A 172 -9.92 0.86 -2.27
N SER A 173 -8.73 1.08 -1.75
CA SER A 173 -8.48 1.25 -0.32
C SER A 173 -7.71 2.55 -0.10
N SER A 174 -8.21 3.40 0.79
CA SER A 174 -7.60 4.69 1.14
C SER A 174 -7.39 4.78 2.64
N GLY A 175 -6.15 5.08 3.04
CA GLY A 175 -5.75 5.25 4.42
C GLY A 175 -5.24 6.65 4.69
N LYS A 176 -5.64 7.24 5.83
CA LYS A 176 -5.15 8.52 6.32
C LYS A 176 -4.63 8.34 7.74
N ASN A 177 -3.41 8.76 7.96
CA ASN A 177 -2.79 8.72 9.28
C ASN A 177 -2.37 10.15 9.67
N PHE A 178 -2.77 10.58 10.85
CA PHE A 178 -2.33 11.83 11.46
C PHE A 178 -1.67 11.51 12.78
N ASN A 179 -0.49 12.04 12.99
CA ASN A 179 0.25 11.87 14.23
C ASN A 179 0.83 13.19 14.71
N TRP A 180 0.95 13.31 16.02
CA TRP A 180 1.73 14.36 16.64
C TRP A 180 2.42 13.81 17.89
N SER A 181 3.55 14.39 18.23
CA SER A 181 4.23 14.13 19.48
C SER A 181 4.89 15.38 20.03
N ILE A 182 4.98 15.45 21.34
CA ILE A 182 5.74 16.45 22.08
C ILE A 182 6.67 15.70 23.01
N ARG A 183 7.97 15.95 22.87
CA ARG A 183 8.99 15.41 23.74
C ARG A 183 9.72 16.58 24.40
N ASN A 184 9.75 16.60 25.75
CA ASN A 184 10.53 17.53 26.52
C ASN A 184 11.67 16.77 27.21
N GLN A 185 12.84 17.38 27.27
CA GLN A 185 14.03 16.76 27.82
C GLN A 185 14.85 17.80 28.56
N ILE A 186 15.41 17.39 29.72
CA ILE A 186 16.35 18.15 30.53
C ILE A 186 17.61 17.32 30.63
N ASP A 187 18.73 17.88 30.24
CA ASP A 187 20.04 17.30 30.31
C ASP A 187 20.89 18.13 31.29
N TYR A 188 21.46 17.49 32.29
CA TYR A 188 22.34 18.14 33.20
C TYR A 188 23.63 17.36 33.35
N SER A 189 24.79 18.00 33.07
CA SER A 189 26.10 17.42 33.18
C SER A 189 26.98 18.29 34.07
N PHE A 190 27.65 17.71 35.06
CA PHE A 190 28.54 18.41 35.96
C PHE A 190 29.74 17.58 36.32
N ASN A 191 30.85 18.26 36.69
CA ASN A 191 32.07 17.65 37.09
C ASN A 191 32.28 17.81 38.59
N ILE A 192 32.63 16.73 39.29
CA ILE A 192 33.08 16.76 40.68
C ILE A 192 34.60 16.59 40.72
N LYS A 193 35.29 17.56 41.34
CA LYS A 193 36.74 17.58 41.54
C LYS A 193 37.57 17.34 40.27
N LYS A 194 37.02 17.67 39.08
CA LYS A 194 37.61 17.43 37.75
C LYS A 194 37.92 15.95 37.41
N ALA A 195 37.56 15.03 38.30
CA ALA A 195 37.84 13.60 38.15
C ALA A 195 36.62 12.77 37.78
N HIS A 196 35.44 13.25 38.10
CA HIS A 196 34.19 12.51 37.87
C HIS A 196 33.18 13.37 37.10
N LEU A 197 32.77 12.89 35.94
CA LEU A 197 31.70 13.50 35.13
C LEU A 197 30.37 12.76 35.42
N PHE A 198 29.35 13.51 35.82
CA PHE A 198 27.98 13.01 35.98
C PHE A 198 27.10 13.61 34.91
N SER A 199 26.24 12.78 34.32
CA SER A 199 25.22 13.21 33.38
C SER A 199 23.87 12.64 33.82
N ILE A 200 22.87 13.51 33.92
CA ILE A 200 21.50 13.17 34.27
C ILE A 200 20.60 13.63 33.10
N LEU A 201 19.77 12.73 32.63
CA LEU A 201 18.78 13.01 31.61
C LEU A 201 17.39 12.67 32.15
N VAL A 202 16.46 13.62 32.03
CA VAL A 202 15.05 13.40 32.31
C VAL A 202 14.26 13.80 31.07
N ALA A 203 13.39 12.93 30.61
CA ALA A 203 12.54 13.21 29.44
C ALA A 203 11.13 12.68 29.65
N ASN A 204 10.17 13.36 29.04
CA ASN A 204 8.81 12.87 28.85
C ASN A 204 8.41 13.00 27.37
N GLU A 205 7.54 12.12 26.92
CA GLU A 205 7.00 12.16 25.56
C GLU A 205 5.50 11.84 25.60
N ILE A 206 4.73 12.65 24.88
CA ILE A 206 3.30 12.43 24.64
C ILE A 206 3.12 12.28 23.15
N THR A 207 2.46 11.20 22.74
CA THR A 207 2.21 10.89 21.33
C THR A 207 0.72 10.61 21.13
N SER A 208 0.20 11.09 20.02
CA SER A 208 -1.16 10.74 19.54
C SER A 208 -1.12 10.34 18.09
N LYS A 209 -1.88 9.29 17.75
CA LYS A 209 -2.03 8.78 16.38
C LYS A 209 -3.51 8.58 16.10
N LYS A 210 -3.94 9.01 14.92
CA LYS A 210 -5.30 8.81 14.43
C LYS A 210 -5.25 8.19 13.05
N PHE A 211 -5.90 7.03 12.89
CA PHE A 211 -6.02 6.31 11.63
C PHE A 211 -7.46 6.39 11.15
N ASN A 212 -7.63 6.64 9.86
CA ASN A 212 -8.90 6.52 9.18
C ASN A 212 -8.65 5.72 7.91
N ASN A 213 -9.32 4.59 7.78
CA ASN A 213 -9.25 3.74 6.61
C ASN A 213 -10.63 3.63 5.99
N PHE A 214 -10.68 3.62 4.68
CA PHE A 214 -11.88 3.39 3.89
C PHE A 214 -11.50 2.50 2.72
N GLY A 215 -12.35 1.54 2.41
CA GLY A 215 -12.16 0.68 1.23
C GLY A 215 -13.49 0.22 0.69
N TYR A 216 -13.53 -0.04 -0.59
CA TYR A 216 -14.66 -0.65 -1.27
C TYR A 216 -14.18 -1.55 -2.39
N THR A 217 -15.01 -2.50 -2.75
CA THR A 217 -14.85 -3.36 -3.92
C THR A 217 -16.10 -3.27 -4.75
N SER A 218 -15.93 -2.94 -6.02
CA SER A 218 -17.01 -2.83 -6.99
C SER A 218 -16.88 -3.95 -8.01
N PRO A 219 -17.81 -4.88 -8.09
CA PRO A 219 -17.81 -5.94 -9.09
C PRO A 219 -18.20 -5.38 -10.46
N MET A 220 -18.07 -6.22 -11.49
CA MET A 220 -18.47 -5.89 -12.88
C MET A 220 -17.68 -4.71 -13.46
N TYR A 221 -16.34 -4.70 -13.22
CA TYR A 221 -15.48 -3.66 -13.76
C TYR A 221 -15.16 -3.91 -15.24
N TYR A 222 -15.41 -2.89 -16.05
CA TYR A 222 -15.06 -2.85 -17.46
C TYR A 222 -14.05 -1.73 -17.70
N GLY A 223 -12.79 -2.07 -17.88
CA GLY A 223 -11.68 -1.14 -17.96
C GLY A 223 -11.79 -0.08 -19.03
N ASP A 224 -12.29 -0.44 -20.20
CA ASP A 224 -12.44 0.48 -21.34
C ASP A 224 -13.41 1.63 -21.06
N TYR A 225 -14.43 1.39 -20.25
CA TYR A 225 -15.47 2.37 -19.94
C TYR A 225 -15.40 2.89 -18.50
N ARG A 226 -14.58 2.31 -17.65
CA ARG A 226 -14.55 2.55 -16.18
C ARG A 226 -15.95 2.43 -15.54
N ILE A 227 -16.76 1.54 -16.09
CA ILE A 227 -18.09 1.25 -15.55
C ILE A 227 -17.94 0.13 -14.51
N THR A 228 -18.55 0.33 -13.36
CA THR A 228 -18.63 -0.67 -12.30
C THR A 228 -20.08 -1.01 -12.01
N GLY A 229 -20.33 -2.22 -11.52
CA GLY A 229 -21.60 -2.57 -10.92
C GLY A 229 -21.87 -1.82 -9.61
N VAL A 230 -22.91 -2.22 -8.90
CA VAL A 230 -23.17 -1.68 -7.57
C VAL A 230 -22.04 -2.08 -6.63
N PRO A 231 -21.38 -1.15 -5.94
CA PRO A 231 -20.35 -1.48 -4.97
C PRO A 231 -20.92 -2.42 -3.91
N ASP A 232 -20.21 -3.50 -3.67
CA ASP A 232 -20.45 -4.30 -2.47
C ASP A 232 -19.72 -3.61 -1.32
N PHE A 233 -20.45 -2.90 -0.50
CA PHE A 233 -19.98 -2.38 0.79
C PHE A 233 -19.98 -3.50 1.83
N GLY A 234 -19.74 -4.75 1.36
CA GLY A 234 -19.76 -5.94 2.16
C GLY A 234 -18.89 -5.81 3.39
N ASN A 235 -19.57 -6.01 4.46
CA ASN A 235 -19.13 -6.45 5.76
C ASN A 235 -17.89 -5.81 6.36
N GLU A 236 -18.19 -4.96 7.31
CA GLU A 236 -17.39 -4.64 8.48
C GLU A 236 -16.21 -3.72 8.25
N VAL A 237 -16.55 -2.47 8.32
CA VAL A 237 -15.63 -1.49 8.92
C VAL A 237 -15.47 -1.90 10.39
N SER A 238 -14.48 -2.71 10.71
CA SER A 238 -14.08 -2.93 12.08
C SER A 238 -13.42 -1.65 12.56
N TYR A 239 -14.11 -0.92 13.39
CA TYR A 239 -13.54 0.17 14.17
C TYR A 239 -12.89 -0.47 15.40
N GLU A 240 -11.55 -0.52 15.45
CA GLU A 240 -10.77 -0.60 16.67
C GLU A 240 -10.06 0.72 16.97
#